data_ce682ac89e6f44cc07afea51fc4437e4
#
_entry.id   ce682ac89e6f44cc07afea51fc4437e4
#
_cell.length_a   1.000
_cell.length_b   1.000
_cell.length_c   1.000
_cell.angle_alpha   90.00
_cell.angle_beta   90.00
_cell.angle_gamma   90.00
#
_symmetry.space_group_name_H-M   'P 1'
#
loop_
_entity.id
_entity.type
_entity.pdbx_description
1 polymer ?
#
loop_
_entity_poly.entity_id
_entity_poly.type
_entity_poly.pdbx_seq_one_letter_code
_entity_poly.pdbx_strand_id
1 'polypeptide(L)'
;MPESTQQMGERLCGVIAAARFEALSQPYGWQLVSQLSQLPTTALAAVRDGSAWYALAPVSPNAPGAYRILVFHFAEGSNASGFVAWLAGLMKKEAGTGAMVVCGFDARATPALWQTSLGLFDYWGCPWDRGDEVAALVMRLRREGSP
;
A
#
# COMPACT_ATOMS: atom_id res chain seq x y z
N MET A 1 16.42 -0.04 23.47
CA MET A 1 15.28 -0.90 23.86
C MET A 1 14.33 -1.06 22.70
N PRO A 2 13.85 -2.25 22.44
CA PRO A 2 12.82 -2.46 21.43
C PRO A 2 11.55 -1.67 21.78
N GLU A 3 10.90 -1.16 20.76
CA GLU A 3 9.62 -0.48 20.88
C GLU A 3 8.52 -1.48 21.28
N SER A 4 7.64 -1.12 22.21
CA SER A 4 6.49 -1.96 22.55
C SER A 4 5.43 -1.91 21.43
N THR A 5 4.52 -2.89 21.42
CA THR A 5 3.41 -2.91 20.45
C THR A 5 2.54 -1.65 20.57
N GLN A 6 2.31 -1.17 21.78
CA GLN A 6 1.54 0.06 22.00
C GLN A 6 2.27 1.29 21.43
N GLN A 7 3.56 1.45 21.75
CA GLN A 7 4.38 2.55 21.24
C GLN A 7 4.45 2.54 19.72
N MET A 8 4.61 1.36 19.12
CA MET A 8 4.58 1.21 17.67
C MET A 8 3.22 1.64 17.10
N GLY A 9 2.12 1.21 17.70
CA GLY A 9 0.78 1.58 17.26
C GLY A 9 0.54 3.09 17.31
N GLU A 10 0.93 3.74 18.41
CA GLU A 10 0.80 5.20 18.58
C GLU A 10 1.64 5.95 17.52
N ARG A 11 2.88 5.51 17.30
CA ARG A 11 3.74 6.09 16.27
C ARG A 11 3.16 5.92 14.87
N LEU A 12 2.68 4.72 14.54
CA LEU A 12 2.15 4.41 13.21
C LEU A 12 0.81 5.08 12.93
N CYS A 13 -0.01 5.33 13.95
CA CYS A 13 -1.18 6.21 13.80
C CYS A 13 -0.78 7.62 13.37
N GLY A 14 0.30 8.16 13.92
CA GLY A 14 0.85 9.45 13.49
C GLY A 14 1.40 9.39 12.05
N VAL A 15 2.07 8.31 11.69
CA VAL A 15 2.61 8.10 10.33
C VAL A 15 1.48 8.05 9.29
N ILE A 16 0.43 7.26 9.53
CA ILE A 16 -0.68 7.15 8.58
C ILE A 16 -1.48 8.45 8.48
N ALA A 17 -1.61 9.20 9.57
CA ALA A 17 -2.27 10.51 9.58
C ALA A 17 -1.51 11.53 8.73
N ALA A 18 -0.18 11.54 8.80
CA ALA A 18 0.69 12.46 8.06
C ALA A 18 0.91 12.06 6.60
N ALA A 19 0.67 10.80 6.24
CA ALA A 19 0.83 10.31 4.88
C ALA A 19 -0.19 10.95 3.93
N ARG A 20 0.21 11.17 2.68
CA ARG A 20 -0.76 11.40 1.61
C ARG A 20 -1.45 10.09 1.28
N PHE A 21 -2.75 10.07 1.34
CA PHE A 21 -3.57 8.88 1.15
C PHE A 21 -4.58 9.07 0.03
N GLU A 22 -4.74 8.04 -0.80
CA GLU A 22 -5.72 8.01 -1.87
C GLU A 22 -6.27 6.58 -2.02
N ALA A 23 -7.59 6.45 -2.13
CA ALA A 23 -8.23 5.21 -2.56
C ALA A 23 -8.58 5.35 -4.05
N LEU A 24 -7.93 4.55 -4.90
CA LEU A 24 -8.14 4.63 -6.34
C LEU A 24 -9.55 4.12 -6.70
N SER A 25 -10.22 4.82 -7.60
CA SER A 25 -11.57 4.45 -8.04
C SER A 25 -11.61 3.32 -9.06
N GLN A 26 -10.49 3.09 -9.75
CA GLN A 26 -10.33 2.05 -10.76
C GLN A 26 -9.93 0.73 -10.10
N PRO A 27 -10.59 -0.41 -10.40
CA PRO A 27 -10.10 -1.71 -9.96
C PRO A 27 -8.82 -2.10 -10.70
N TYR A 28 -7.93 -2.78 -9.98
CA TYR A 28 -6.66 -3.30 -10.50
C TYR A 28 -6.55 -4.79 -10.25
N GLY A 29 -5.78 -5.46 -11.08
CA GLY A 29 -5.49 -6.89 -10.93
C GLY A 29 -4.17 -7.26 -11.56
N TRP A 30 -3.65 -8.43 -11.18
CA TRP A 30 -2.44 -8.97 -11.76
C TRP A 30 -2.74 -9.59 -13.12
N GLN A 31 -1.96 -9.20 -14.11
CA GLN A 31 -2.05 -9.68 -15.49
C GLN A 31 -0.72 -10.25 -15.92
N LEU A 32 -0.75 -11.44 -16.52
CA LEU A 32 0.43 -12.01 -17.15
C LEU A 32 0.74 -11.26 -18.46
N VAL A 33 1.99 -10.82 -18.59
CA VAL A 33 2.52 -10.27 -19.85
C VAL A 33 3.71 -11.10 -20.29
N SER A 34 3.73 -11.48 -21.57
CA SER A 34 4.77 -12.35 -22.11
C SER A 34 6.11 -11.62 -22.31
N GLN A 35 6.07 -10.32 -22.52
CA GLN A 35 7.23 -9.47 -22.70
C GLN A 35 7.05 -8.13 -21.97
N LEU A 36 8.14 -7.62 -21.42
CA LEU A 36 8.12 -6.33 -20.71
C LEU A 36 7.64 -5.17 -21.60
N SER A 37 7.91 -5.24 -22.91
CA SER A 37 7.42 -4.25 -23.89
C SER A 37 5.89 -4.19 -24.03
N GLN A 38 5.18 -5.23 -23.55
CA GLN A 38 3.72 -5.31 -23.55
C GLN A 38 3.10 -4.78 -22.26
N LEU A 39 3.92 -4.26 -21.36
CA LEU A 39 3.44 -3.70 -20.08
C LEU A 39 2.51 -2.53 -20.36
N PRO A 40 1.25 -2.54 -19.82
CA PRO A 40 0.36 -1.40 -19.97
C PRO A 40 0.97 -0.13 -19.37
N THR A 41 0.81 1.00 -20.04
CA THR A 41 1.30 2.31 -19.53
C THR A 41 0.58 2.73 -18.25
N THR A 42 -0.58 2.14 -17.97
CA THR A 42 -1.39 2.35 -16.76
C THR A 42 -1.06 1.40 -15.63
N ALA A 43 -0.10 0.48 -15.82
CA ALA A 43 0.33 -0.42 -14.76
C ALA A 43 0.97 0.35 -13.60
N LEU A 44 0.60 -0.03 -12.37
CA LEU A 44 1.18 0.52 -11.15
C LEU A 44 2.48 -0.18 -10.77
N ALA A 45 2.61 -1.45 -11.13
CA ALA A 45 3.77 -2.26 -10.80
C ALA A 45 3.95 -3.36 -11.83
N ALA A 46 5.19 -3.84 -11.95
CA ALA A 46 5.52 -5.03 -12.71
C ALA A 46 6.45 -5.90 -11.87
N VAL A 47 6.15 -7.19 -11.79
CA VAL A 47 6.94 -8.15 -11.02
C VAL A 47 7.35 -9.30 -11.94
N ARG A 48 8.62 -9.63 -11.93
CA ARG A 48 9.14 -10.80 -12.65
C ARG A 48 9.13 -12.01 -11.73
N ASP A 49 8.57 -13.10 -12.23
CA ASP A 49 8.65 -14.42 -11.58
C ASP A 49 9.16 -15.43 -12.61
N GLY A 50 10.41 -15.87 -12.45
CA GLY A 50 11.08 -16.70 -13.46
C GLY A 50 11.22 -15.96 -14.79
N SER A 51 10.63 -16.51 -15.86
CA SER A 51 10.57 -15.89 -17.18
C SER A 51 9.28 -15.10 -17.42
N ALA A 52 8.34 -15.14 -16.48
CA ALA A 52 7.05 -14.45 -16.59
C ALA A 52 7.11 -13.06 -15.97
N TRP A 53 6.37 -12.12 -16.57
CA TRP A 53 6.11 -10.81 -16.01
C TRP A 53 4.65 -10.67 -15.64
N TYR A 54 4.39 -10.10 -14.48
CA TYR A 54 3.05 -9.78 -14.01
C TYR A 54 2.91 -8.28 -13.83
N ALA A 55 1.87 -7.71 -14.43
CA ALA A 55 1.55 -6.30 -14.30
C ALA A 55 0.35 -6.10 -13.38
N LEU A 56 0.47 -5.21 -12.41
CA LEU A 56 -0.66 -4.72 -11.65
C LEU A 56 -1.30 -3.57 -12.43
N ALA A 57 -2.37 -3.87 -13.14
CA ALA A 57 -2.97 -2.96 -14.11
C ALA A 57 -4.49 -2.93 -13.97
N PRO A 58 -5.18 -1.90 -14.55
CA PRO A 58 -6.63 -1.80 -14.50
C PRO A 58 -7.32 -3.03 -15.05
N VAL A 59 -8.37 -3.48 -14.37
CA VAL A 59 -9.23 -4.59 -14.75
C VAL A 59 -10.71 -4.21 -14.59
N SER A 60 -11.62 -5.07 -15.06
CA SER A 60 -13.03 -4.94 -14.75
C SER A 60 -13.30 -5.21 -13.26
N PRO A 61 -14.28 -4.54 -12.62
CA PRO A 61 -14.69 -4.84 -11.25
C PRO A 61 -15.12 -6.29 -11.04
N ASN A 62 -15.57 -6.96 -12.11
CA ASN A 62 -16.02 -8.35 -12.07
C ASN A 62 -14.89 -9.34 -12.37
N ALA A 63 -13.68 -8.86 -12.65
CA ALA A 63 -12.54 -9.73 -12.91
C ALA A 63 -12.19 -10.52 -11.66
N PRO A 64 -11.85 -11.82 -11.78
CA PRO A 64 -11.31 -12.57 -10.64
C PRO A 64 -10.05 -11.90 -10.09
N GLY A 65 -9.98 -11.74 -8.76
CA GLY A 65 -8.83 -11.12 -8.12
C GLY A 65 -8.72 -9.60 -8.30
N ALA A 66 -9.83 -8.93 -8.63
CA ALA A 66 -9.85 -7.46 -8.68
C ALA A 66 -9.62 -6.86 -7.29
N TYR A 67 -8.71 -5.88 -7.22
CA TYR A 67 -8.36 -5.15 -6.01
C TYR A 67 -8.88 -3.72 -6.04
N ARG A 68 -9.31 -3.24 -4.87
CA ARG A 68 -9.29 -1.82 -4.55
C ARG A 68 -7.88 -1.47 -4.12
N ILE A 69 -7.31 -0.44 -4.73
CA ILE A 69 -5.96 0.01 -4.39
C ILE A 69 -6.02 1.24 -3.50
N LEU A 70 -5.29 1.15 -2.40
CA LEU A 70 -5.08 2.22 -1.43
C LEU A 70 -3.62 2.64 -1.53
N VAL A 71 -3.38 3.92 -1.72
CA VAL A 71 -2.04 4.46 -1.95
C VAL A 71 -1.62 5.32 -0.77
N PHE A 72 -0.42 5.06 -0.26
CA PHE A 72 0.21 5.88 0.77
C PHE A 72 1.54 6.43 0.25
N HIS A 73 1.72 7.74 0.39
CA HIS A 73 3.03 8.37 0.26
C HIS A 73 3.40 8.92 1.63
N PHE A 74 4.45 8.38 2.21
CA PHE A 74 4.86 8.73 3.57
C PHE A 74 5.50 10.11 3.60
N ALA A 75 5.22 10.88 4.65
CA ALA A 75 5.78 12.19 4.85
C ALA A 75 7.29 12.10 5.11
N GLU A 76 8.01 13.12 4.68
CA GLU A 76 9.44 13.26 4.95
C GLU A 76 9.73 13.16 6.45
N GLY A 77 10.74 12.37 6.81
CA GLY A 77 11.15 12.17 8.20
C GLY A 77 10.26 11.23 9.01
N SER A 78 9.19 10.68 8.44
CA SER A 78 8.37 9.67 9.12
C SER A 78 9.13 8.36 9.29
N ASN A 79 8.96 7.71 10.42
CA ASN A 79 9.43 6.35 10.62
C ASN A 79 8.29 5.36 10.37
N ALA A 80 8.25 4.81 9.16
CA ALA A 80 7.22 3.84 8.76
C ALA A 80 7.60 2.37 9.08
N SER A 81 8.67 2.14 9.82
CA SER A 81 9.07 0.78 10.19
C SER A 81 7.94 0.07 10.93
N GLY A 82 7.61 -1.14 10.50
CA GLY A 82 6.51 -1.92 11.05
C GLY A 82 5.13 -1.61 10.46
N PHE A 83 5.01 -0.63 9.57
CA PHE A 83 3.73 -0.21 9.00
C PHE A 83 2.98 -1.35 8.31
N VAL A 84 3.68 -2.16 7.52
CA VAL A 84 3.04 -3.27 6.77
C VAL A 84 2.45 -4.30 7.74
N ALA A 85 3.20 -4.74 8.73
CA ALA A 85 2.71 -5.71 9.71
C ALA A 85 1.54 -5.15 10.53
N TRP A 86 1.64 -3.91 10.93
CA TRP A 86 0.63 -3.23 11.74
C TRP A 86 -0.69 -3.05 10.97
N LEU A 87 -0.66 -2.48 9.77
CA LEU A 87 -1.88 -2.23 8.99
C LEU A 87 -2.50 -3.55 8.49
N ALA A 88 -1.68 -4.49 8.02
CA ALA A 88 -2.18 -5.80 7.59
C ALA A 88 -2.86 -6.55 8.74
N GLY A 89 -2.30 -6.48 9.94
CA GLY A 89 -2.91 -7.04 11.14
C GLY A 89 -4.27 -6.43 11.48
N LEU A 90 -4.37 -5.10 11.40
CA LEU A 90 -5.64 -4.40 11.63
C LEU A 90 -6.69 -4.72 10.55
N MET A 91 -6.29 -4.79 9.30
CA MET A 91 -7.19 -5.19 8.20
C MET A 91 -7.74 -6.60 8.44
N LYS A 92 -6.88 -7.54 8.85
CA LYS A 92 -7.32 -8.90 9.15
C LYS A 92 -8.26 -8.95 10.34
N LYS A 93 -7.92 -8.25 11.41
CA LYS A 93 -8.69 -8.24 12.65
C LYS A 93 -10.04 -7.53 12.50
N GLU A 94 -10.06 -6.35 11.88
CA GLU A 94 -11.24 -5.49 11.87
C GLU A 94 -12.07 -5.56 10.59
N ALA A 95 -11.43 -5.81 9.45
CA ALA A 95 -12.12 -5.96 8.16
C ALA A 95 -12.16 -7.41 7.65
N GLY A 96 -11.52 -8.33 8.34
CA GLY A 96 -11.57 -9.77 8.01
C GLY A 96 -10.89 -10.13 6.69
N THR A 97 -10.07 -9.27 6.13
CA THR A 97 -9.43 -9.49 4.83
C THR A 97 -7.90 -9.43 4.91
N GLY A 98 -7.27 -10.13 3.99
CA GLY A 98 -5.84 -9.98 3.75
C GLY A 98 -5.52 -8.77 2.89
N ALA A 99 -4.24 -8.54 2.68
CA ALA A 99 -3.74 -7.46 1.84
C ALA A 99 -2.67 -7.95 0.89
N MET A 100 -2.66 -7.38 -0.31
CA MET A 100 -1.53 -7.41 -1.22
C MET A 100 -0.81 -6.08 -1.07
N VAL A 101 0.52 -6.07 -0.96
CA VAL A 101 1.29 -4.84 -0.78
C VAL A 101 2.44 -4.78 -1.76
N VAL A 102 2.58 -3.65 -2.42
CA VAL A 102 3.77 -3.31 -3.22
C VAL A 102 4.39 -2.07 -2.60
N CYS A 103 5.60 -2.21 -2.09
CA CYS A 103 6.36 -1.12 -1.48
C CYS A 103 7.42 -0.62 -2.45
N GLY A 104 7.64 0.68 -2.46
CA GLY A 104 8.66 1.28 -3.28
C GLY A 104 9.15 2.60 -2.70
N PHE A 105 10.07 3.24 -3.43
CA PHE A 105 10.51 4.59 -3.10
C PHE A 105 10.78 5.38 -4.38
N ASP A 106 10.66 6.70 -4.28
CA ASP A 106 10.95 7.59 -5.39
C ASP A 106 12.45 7.57 -5.69
N ALA A 107 12.80 7.06 -6.86
CA ALA A 107 14.19 6.96 -7.30
C ALA A 107 14.88 8.32 -7.50
N ARG A 108 14.10 9.42 -7.55
CA ARG A 108 14.64 10.79 -7.58
C ARG A 108 15.11 11.25 -6.21
N ALA A 109 14.71 10.54 -5.19
CA ALA A 109 15.13 10.80 -3.83
C ALA A 109 16.63 10.46 -3.66
N THR A 110 17.32 11.17 -2.78
CA THR A 110 18.76 10.97 -2.58
C THR A 110 19.08 9.67 -1.83
N PRO A 111 20.28 9.08 -2.01
CA PRO A 111 20.65 7.81 -1.36
C PRO A 111 20.63 7.80 0.17
N ALA A 112 20.65 8.96 0.82
CA ALA A 112 20.53 9.06 2.28
C ALA A 112 19.16 8.63 2.83
N LEU A 113 18.22 8.36 1.96
CA LEU A 113 16.80 8.13 2.28
C LEU A 113 16.46 6.77 2.84
N TRP A 114 17.33 5.79 2.78
CA TRP A 114 17.06 4.53 3.46
C TRP A 114 16.95 4.67 4.98
N GLN A 115 17.52 5.78 5.54
CA GLN A 115 17.47 6.07 6.97
C GLN A 115 16.26 6.91 7.37
N THR A 116 15.53 7.40 6.39
CA THR A 116 14.30 8.18 6.57
C THR A 116 13.25 7.64 5.62
N SER A 117 11.99 7.78 5.91
CA SER A 117 10.90 7.33 5.04
C SER A 117 10.64 8.25 3.85
N LEU A 118 11.54 9.16 3.56
CA LEU A 118 11.39 10.13 2.48
C LEU A 118 11.27 9.42 1.12
N GLY A 119 10.24 9.72 0.37
CA GLY A 119 10.00 9.13 -0.94
C GLY A 119 9.43 7.72 -0.91
N LEU A 120 9.23 7.11 0.25
CA LEU A 120 8.59 5.80 0.34
C LEU A 120 7.10 5.89 0.01
N PHE A 121 6.63 4.89 -0.72
CA PHE A 121 5.21 4.73 -1.02
C PHE A 121 4.81 3.26 -0.95
N ASP A 122 3.53 3.04 -0.62
CA ASP A 122 2.92 1.71 -0.65
C ASP A 122 1.67 1.75 -1.51
N TYR A 123 1.50 0.72 -2.34
CA TYR A 123 0.22 0.35 -2.94
C TYR A 123 -0.34 -0.86 -2.17
N TRP A 124 -1.53 -0.69 -1.60
CA TRP A 124 -2.22 -1.73 -0.85
C TRP A 124 -3.43 -2.20 -1.63
N GLY A 125 -3.52 -3.50 -1.88
CA GLY A 125 -4.68 -4.11 -2.51
C GLY A 125 -5.51 -4.92 -1.51
N CYS A 126 -6.80 -4.67 -1.47
CA CYS A 126 -7.77 -5.55 -0.82
C CYS A 126 -8.81 -6.00 -1.85
N PRO A 127 -9.57 -7.07 -1.59
CA PRO A 127 -10.64 -7.47 -2.50
C PRO A 127 -11.55 -6.30 -2.85
N TRP A 128 -11.92 -6.19 -4.11
CA TRP A 128 -12.66 -5.04 -4.62
C TRP A 128 -13.92 -4.74 -3.80
N ASP A 129 -14.68 -5.78 -3.44
CA ASP A 129 -15.92 -5.67 -2.67
C ASP A 129 -15.71 -5.30 -1.19
N ARG A 130 -14.46 -5.29 -0.71
CA ARG A 130 -14.10 -4.89 0.65
C ARG A 130 -13.45 -3.50 0.70
N GLY A 131 -13.34 -2.84 -0.44
CA GLY A 131 -12.60 -1.58 -0.57
C GLY A 131 -13.11 -0.46 0.31
N ASP A 132 -14.41 -0.26 0.37
CA ASP A 132 -15.01 0.82 1.17
C ASP A 132 -14.81 0.60 2.67
N GLU A 133 -14.92 -0.64 3.12
CA GLU A 133 -14.69 -1.01 4.52
C GLU A 133 -13.23 -0.77 4.95
N VAL A 134 -12.29 -1.16 4.11
CA VAL A 134 -10.86 -0.94 4.38
C VAL A 134 -10.51 0.54 4.31
N ALA A 135 -11.05 1.28 3.34
CA ALA A 135 -10.85 2.73 3.27
C ALA A 135 -11.40 3.44 4.51
N ALA A 136 -12.56 3.01 5.02
CA ALA A 136 -13.13 3.56 6.25
C ALA A 136 -12.23 3.28 7.48
N LEU A 137 -11.64 2.08 7.57
CA LEU A 137 -10.66 1.76 8.60
C LEU A 137 -9.45 2.70 8.53
N VAL A 138 -8.89 2.91 7.35
CA VAL A 138 -7.76 3.82 7.16
C VAL A 138 -8.13 5.24 7.58
N MET A 139 -9.29 5.73 7.18
CA MET A 139 -9.73 7.09 7.54
C MET A 139 -9.91 7.24 9.05
N ARG A 140 -10.38 6.20 9.74
CA ARG A 140 -10.48 6.22 11.20
C ARG A 140 -9.10 6.29 11.86
N LEU A 141 -8.16 5.46 11.41
CA LEU A 141 -6.78 5.47 11.92
C LEU A 141 -6.11 6.84 11.70
N ARG A 142 -6.36 7.46 10.57
CA ARG A 142 -5.83 8.80 10.25
C ARG A 142 -6.39 9.86 11.23
N ARG A 143 -7.67 9.78 11.56
CA ARG A 143 -8.26 10.69 12.56
C ARG A 143 -7.68 10.48 13.96
N GLU A 144 -7.49 9.23 14.35
CA GLU A 144 -6.88 8.89 15.65
C GLU A 144 -5.44 9.39 15.77
N GLY A 145 -4.69 9.41 14.67
CA GLY A 145 -3.31 9.87 14.64
C GLY A 145 -3.13 11.36 14.38
N SER A 146 -4.20 12.08 14.09
CA SER A 146 -4.15 13.53 13.88
C SER A 146 -3.99 14.29 15.20
N PRO A 147 -3.14 15.34 15.23
CA PRO A 147 -2.98 16.15 16.43
C PRO A 147 -4.25 16.94 16.77
#